data_91b3decf253dd8da14ae2c59495a9ff4
#
_entry.id   91b3decf253dd8da14ae2c59495a9ff4
#
_cell.length_a   1.000
_cell.length_b   1.000
_cell.length_c   1.000
_cell.angle_alpha   90.00
_cell.angle_beta   90.00
_cell.angle_gamma   90.00
#
_symmetry.space_group_name_H-M   'P 1'
#
loop_
_entity.id
_entity.type
_entity.pdbx_description
1 polymer ?
#
loop_
_entity_poly.entity_id
_entity_poly.type
_entity_poly.pdbx_seq_one_letter_code
_entity_poly.pdbx_strand_id
1 'polypeptide(L)'
;MKYYKILRELIKLYGSQALVYIDESGFEEIQACIYAWSKKGKKVYGDRQGKRGIRENLVAGRRKGKKDFVAPMVFTGSLNAEGFEGWLRVYLLPSLSIPSVLIMDNAPIHRKNAIKELVKEAGHKVVFLPKYSPDLNDIEHDFSALKRIRMYAPIGTSLDEIIRSYCVA
;
A
#
# COMPACT_ATOMS: atom_id res chain seq x y z
N MET A 1 8.77 -3.25 -21.27
CA MET A 1 10.09 -3.92 -21.43
C MET A 1 11.24 -3.22 -20.66
N LYS A 2 11.40 -1.90 -20.71
CA LYS A 2 12.50 -1.15 -20.06
C LYS A 2 12.52 -1.31 -18.53
N TYR A 3 11.38 -1.26 -17.85
CA TYR A 3 11.28 -1.37 -16.40
C TYR A 3 11.77 -2.72 -15.85
N TYR A 4 11.33 -3.84 -16.43
CA TYR A 4 11.77 -5.18 -15.99
C TYR A 4 13.29 -5.37 -16.12
N LYS A 5 13.91 -4.72 -17.10
CA LYS A 5 15.36 -4.76 -17.28
C LYS A 5 16.05 -4.04 -16.12
N ILE A 6 15.57 -2.84 -15.77
CA ILE A 6 16.04 -2.07 -14.62
C ILE A 6 15.86 -2.86 -13.33
N LEU A 7 14.68 -3.45 -13.12
CA LEU A 7 14.39 -4.22 -11.92
C LEU A 7 15.31 -5.44 -11.76
N ARG A 8 15.58 -6.16 -12.85
CA ARG A 8 16.54 -7.29 -12.84
C ARG A 8 17.95 -6.85 -12.50
N GLU A 9 18.40 -5.72 -13.01
CA GLU A 9 19.72 -5.16 -12.69
C GLU A 9 19.79 -4.74 -11.21
N LEU A 10 18.75 -4.11 -10.69
CA LEU A 10 18.68 -3.74 -9.28
C LEU A 10 18.67 -4.97 -8.36
N ILE A 11 17.96 -6.03 -8.73
CA ILE A 11 17.96 -7.30 -7.99
C ILE A 11 19.36 -7.94 -8.00
N LYS A 12 20.06 -7.88 -9.13
CA LYS A 12 21.45 -8.40 -9.22
C LYS A 12 22.42 -7.61 -8.34
N LEU A 13 22.26 -6.29 -8.27
CA LEU A 13 23.17 -5.40 -7.54
C LEU A 13 22.90 -5.37 -6.03
N TYR A 14 21.64 -5.36 -5.62
CA TYR A 14 21.23 -5.14 -4.22
C TYR A 14 20.58 -6.35 -3.55
N GLY A 15 20.24 -7.38 -4.33
CA GLY A 15 19.41 -8.49 -3.87
C GLY A 15 17.91 -8.17 -3.89
N SER A 16 17.08 -9.21 -3.96
CA SER A 16 15.61 -9.05 -3.99
C SER A 16 15.06 -8.43 -2.70
N GLN A 17 15.70 -8.71 -1.56
CA GLN A 17 15.28 -8.19 -0.25
C GLN A 17 15.52 -6.69 -0.08
N ALA A 18 16.36 -6.07 -0.92
CA ALA A 18 16.58 -4.64 -0.90
C ALA A 18 15.42 -3.85 -1.54
N LEU A 19 14.53 -4.50 -2.29
CA LEU A 19 13.40 -3.85 -2.94
C LEU A 19 12.28 -3.61 -1.93
N VAL A 20 11.85 -2.36 -1.81
CA VAL A 20 10.73 -1.92 -0.97
C VAL A 20 9.70 -1.22 -1.85
N TYR A 21 8.55 -1.85 -2.04
CA TYR A 21 7.43 -1.26 -2.74
C TYR A 21 6.65 -0.36 -1.80
N ILE A 22 6.25 0.81 -2.29
CA ILE A 22 5.56 1.83 -1.50
C ILE A 22 4.29 2.23 -2.25
N ASP A 23 3.19 2.35 -1.51
CA ASP A 23 1.93 2.84 -2.06
C ASP A 23 0.98 3.30 -0.96
N GLU A 24 -0.10 3.98 -1.38
CA GLU A 24 -1.19 4.44 -0.53
C GLU A 24 -2.51 3.82 -0.99
N SER A 25 -3.32 3.36 -0.06
CA SER A 25 -4.65 2.82 -0.38
C SER A 25 -5.71 3.28 0.60
N GLY A 26 -6.89 3.62 0.07
CA GLY A 26 -8.07 3.93 0.86
C GLY A 26 -8.88 2.69 1.20
N PHE A 27 -9.40 2.66 2.43
CA PHE A 27 -10.25 1.60 2.97
C PHE A 27 -11.56 2.22 3.44
N GLU A 28 -12.64 1.86 2.77
CA GLU A 28 -13.99 2.26 3.20
C GLU A 28 -14.51 1.24 4.21
N GLU A 29 -15.30 1.70 5.17
CA GLU A 29 -16.05 0.80 6.03
C GLU A 29 -17.20 0.21 5.23
N ILE A 30 -17.03 -1.03 4.75
CA ILE A 30 -18.03 -1.74 3.96
C ILE A 30 -18.88 -2.57 4.91
N GLN A 31 -20.07 -2.09 5.21
CA GLN A 31 -21.03 -2.79 6.06
C GLN A 31 -22.02 -3.69 5.28
N ALA A 32 -21.79 -3.95 4.01
CA ALA A 32 -22.74 -4.68 3.21
C ALA A 32 -22.11 -5.90 2.51
N CYS A 33 -22.73 -7.06 2.66
CA CYS A 33 -22.51 -8.20 1.77
C CYS A 33 -22.82 -7.78 0.32
N ILE A 34 -21.80 -7.77 -0.53
CA ILE A 34 -21.94 -7.44 -1.96
C ILE A 34 -22.59 -8.60 -2.72
N TYR A 35 -22.53 -9.82 -2.17
CA TYR A 35 -23.05 -11.04 -2.77
C TYR A 35 -23.97 -11.76 -1.80
N ALA A 36 -25.10 -12.22 -2.31
CA ALA A 36 -26.03 -13.11 -1.60
C ALA A 36 -26.53 -14.21 -2.54
N TRP A 37 -26.71 -15.39 -2.00
CA TRP A 37 -27.26 -16.53 -2.73
C TRP A 37 -28.80 -16.46 -2.77
N SER A 38 -29.38 -16.69 -3.95
CA SER A 38 -30.81 -16.82 -4.12
C SER A 38 -31.17 -17.92 -5.12
N LYS A 39 -32.40 -18.36 -5.11
CA LYS A 39 -32.91 -19.25 -6.16
C LYS A 39 -32.82 -18.53 -7.52
N LYS A 40 -32.46 -19.27 -8.58
CA LYS A 40 -32.34 -18.74 -9.94
C LYS A 40 -33.61 -17.92 -10.32
N GLY A 41 -33.38 -16.68 -10.76
CA GLY A 41 -34.45 -15.76 -11.17
C GLY A 41 -35.11 -14.96 -10.02
N LYS A 42 -34.67 -15.11 -8.77
CA LYS A 42 -35.13 -14.28 -7.64
C LYS A 42 -34.10 -13.20 -7.30
N LYS A 43 -34.60 -11.95 -7.11
CA LYS A 43 -33.77 -10.84 -6.62
C LYS A 43 -33.58 -10.99 -5.11
N VAL A 44 -32.36 -10.70 -4.63
CA VAL A 44 -32.09 -10.55 -3.21
C VAL A 44 -32.05 -9.06 -2.88
N TYR A 45 -32.78 -8.70 -1.86
CA TYR A 45 -32.79 -7.35 -1.29
C TYR A 45 -31.99 -7.39 0.01
N GLY A 46 -31.10 -6.44 0.20
CA GLY A 46 -30.34 -6.23 1.43
C GLY A 46 -30.43 -4.77 1.83
N ASP A 47 -30.62 -4.53 3.11
CA ASP A 47 -30.57 -3.18 3.65
C ASP A 47 -29.14 -2.67 3.64
N ARG A 48 -28.94 -1.49 3.04
CA ARG A 48 -27.67 -0.78 3.05
C ARG A 48 -27.82 0.46 3.91
N GLN A 49 -26.99 0.60 4.92
CA GLN A 49 -26.91 1.87 5.65
C GLN A 49 -26.53 2.99 4.68
N GLY A 50 -27.38 4.01 4.60
CA GLY A 50 -27.24 5.11 3.64
C GLY A 50 -26.08 6.08 3.94
N LYS A 51 -25.41 5.96 5.08
CA LYS A 51 -24.23 6.77 5.43
C LYS A 51 -22.95 6.01 5.05
N ARG A 52 -22.09 6.66 4.27
CA ARG A 52 -20.72 6.18 4.06
C ARG A 52 -20.01 6.22 5.41
N GLY A 53 -19.41 5.11 5.81
CA GLY A 53 -18.52 5.05 6.96
C GLY A 53 -17.28 5.94 6.79
N ILE A 54 -16.51 6.07 7.84
CA ILE A 54 -15.25 6.82 7.80
C ILE A 54 -14.29 6.09 6.85
N ARG A 55 -13.74 6.84 5.88
CA ARG A 55 -12.67 6.33 5.02
C ARG A 55 -11.36 6.49 5.75
N GLU A 56 -10.69 5.39 6.01
CA GLU A 56 -9.32 5.32 6.48
C GLU A 56 -8.38 5.09 5.29
N ASN A 57 -7.19 5.65 5.35
CA ASN A 57 -6.15 5.44 4.37
C ASN A 57 -4.93 4.80 5.05
N LEU A 58 -4.23 3.97 4.28
CA LEU A 58 -3.00 3.32 4.70
C LEU A 58 -1.90 3.70 3.72
N VAL A 59 -0.79 4.23 4.23
CA VAL A 59 0.47 4.30 3.50
C VAL A 59 1.45 3.30 4.13
N ALA A 60 2.16 2.54 3.31
CA ALA A 60 3.11 1.54 3.79
C ALA A 60 4.20 1.24 2.77
N GLY A 61 5.32 0.73 3.25
CA GLY A 61 6.30 0.01 2.44
C GLY A 61 6.14 -1.49 2.61
N ARG A 62 6.59 -2.27 1.61
CA ARG A 62 6.63 -3.74 1.67
C ARG A 62 7.90 -4.26 1.03
N ARG A 63 8.67 -5.04 1.75
CA ARG A 63 9.84 -5.73 1.19
C ARG A 63 9.43 -6.86 0.27
N LYS A 64 10.13 -6.99 -0.86
CA LYS A 64 9.88 -8.10 -1.79
C LYS A 64 10.08 -9.44 -1.10
N GLY A 65 9.08 -10.31 -1.26
CA GLY A 65 9.10 -11.67 -0.69
C GLY A 65 8.80 -11.77 0.80
N LYS A 66 8.40 -10.67 1.45
CA LYS A 66 7.91 -10.67 2.84
C LYS A 66 6.46 -10.20 2.88
N LYS A 67 5.69 -10.66 3.85
CA LYS A 67 4.33 -10.18 4.08
C LYS A 67 4.29 -8.96 5.00
N ASP A 68 5.33 -8.71 5.79
CA ASP A 68 5.37 -7.63 6.75
C ASP A 68 5.42 -6.27 6.06
N PHE A 69 4.57 -5.36 6.49
CA PHE A 69 4.67 -3.97 6.10
C PHE A 69 5.81 -3.25 6.83
N VAL A 70 6.46 -2.34 6.13
CA VAL A 70 7.47 -1.44 6.68
C VAL A 70 6.80 -0.08 6.90
N ALA A 71 6.88 0.42 8.13
CA ALA A 71 6.33 1.71 8.55
C ALA A 71 4.85 1.94 8.13
N PRO A 72 3.92 0.99 8.36
CA PRO A 72 2.52 1.21 8.04
C PRO A 72 1.96 2.36 8.88
N MET A 73 1.26 3.30 8.23
CA MET A 73 0.60 4.42 8.88
C MET A 73 -0.85 4.52 8.40
N VAL A 74 -1.78 4.39 9.33
CA VAL A 74 -3.22 4.58 9.10
C VAL A 74 -3.58 6.02 9.42
N PHE A 75 -4.35 6.67 8.55
CA PHE A 75 -4.77 8.06 8.73
C PHE A 75 -6.13 8.32 8.07
N THR A 76 -6.78 9.41 8.46
CA THR A 76 -8.00 9.91 7.83
C THR A 76 -7.70 11.13 6.97
N GLY A 77 -8.47 11.34 5.91
CA GLY A 77 -8.24 12.43 4.96
C GLY A 77 -7.24 12.05 3.86
N SER A 78 -6.65 13.04 3.18
CA SER A 78 -5.69 12.86 2.10
C SER A 78 -4.26 13.16 2.57
N LEU A 79 -3.31 12.36 2.12
CA LEU A 79 -1.89 12.62 2.32
C LEU A 79 -1.41 13.59 1.22
N ASN A 80 -0.92 14.75 1.62
CA ASN A 80 -0.30 15.70 0.70
C ASN A 80 1.21 15.41 0.53
N ALA A 81 1.86 16.13 -0.39
CA ALA A 81 3.28 15.94 -0.66
C ALA A 81 4.17 16.09 0.60
N GLU A 82 3.90 17.06 1.45
CA GLU A 82 4.66 17.30 2.68
C GLU A 82 4.46 16.21 3.71
N GLY A 83 3.22 15.75 3.87
CA GLY A 83 2.89 14.63 4.76
C GLY A 83 3.57 13.34 4.30
N PHE A 84 3.57 13.07 2.99
CA PHE A 84 4.26 11.91 2.42
C PHE A 84 5.78 11.96 2.63
N GLU A 85 6.41 13.11 2.37
CA GLU A 85 7.83 13.31 2.62
C GLU A 85 8.18 13.23 4.12
N GLY A 86 7.30 13.75 4.98
CA GLY A 86 7.40 13.62 6.43
C GLY A 86 7.36 12.16 6.87
N TRP A 87 6.41 11.38 6.34
CA TRP A 87 6.33 9.95 6.60
C TRP A 87 7.56 9.19 6.12
N LEU A 88 8.07 9.49 4.92
CA LEU A 88 9.32 8.92 4.43
C LEU A 88 10.48 9.19 5.40
N ARG A 89 10.65 10.45 5.80
CA ARG A 89 11.78 10.90 6.63
C ARG A 89 11.74 10.33 8.05
N VAL A 90 10.56 10.34 8.67
CA VAL A 90 10.40 10.04 10.10
C VAL A 90 10.18 8.55 10.35
N TYR A 91 9.48 7.88 9.45
CA TYR A 91 9.05 6.50 9.70
C TYR A 91 9.70 5.49 8.75
N LEU A 92 9.60 5.66 7.44
CA LEU A 92 10.06 4.64 6.49
C LEU A 92 11.58 4.52 6.45
N LEU A 93 12.29 5.61 6.16
CA LEU A 93 13.75 5.57 5.97
C LEU A 93 14.49 5.08 7.22
N PRO A 94 14.16 5.51 8.46
CA PRO A 94 14.79 4.96 9.66
C PRO A 94 14.50 3.47 9.92
N SER A 95 13.39 2.94 9.37
CA SER A 95 13.04 1.52 9.50
C SER A 95 13.80 0.60 8.53
N LEU A 96 14.57 1.17 7.60
CA LEU A 96 15.33 0.42 6.61
C LEU A 96 16.74 0.12 7.13
N SER A 97 16.97 -1.10 7.60
CA SER A 97 18.25 -1.55 8.18
C SER A 97 19.36 -1.82 7.17
N ILE A 98 19.03 -1.90 5.88
CA ILE A 98 19.99 -2.16 4.79
C ILE A 98 19.78 -1.16 3.66
N PRO A 99 20.81 -0.85 2.83
CA PRO A 99 20.63 -0.08 1.62
C PRO A 99 19.51 -0.65 0.76
N SER A 100 18.49 0.14 0.53
CA SER A 100 17.24 -0.31 -0.10
C SER A 100 16.95 0.48 -1.37
N VAL A 101 16.16 -0.13 -2.26
CA VAL A 101 15.62 0.51 -3.46
C VAL A 101 14.12 0.66 -3.28
N LEU A 102 13.66 1.88 -3.10
CA LEU A 102 12.26 2.22 -2.96
C LEU A 102 11.62 2.26 -4.34
N ILE A 103 10.52 1.55 -4.49
CA ILE A 103 9.73 1.49 -5.74
C ILE A 103 8.38 2.07 -5.42
N MET A 104 8.00 3.13 -6.11
CA MET A 104 6.73 3.81 -5.91
C MET A 104 6.11 4.26 -7.22
N ASP A 105 4.84 4.55 -7.19
CA ASP A 105 4.12 5.03 -8.34
C ASP A 105 4.59 6.43 -8.78
N ASN A 106 4.09 6.87 -9.91
CA ASN A 106 4.40 8.16 -10.51
C ASN A 106 3.25 9.16 -10.30
N ALA A 107 2.68 9.20 -9.08
CA ALA A 107 1.60 10.13 -8.77
C ALA A 107 2.03 11.61 -8.88
N PRO A 108 1.16 12.49 -9.34
CA PRO A 108 1.46 13.93 -9.46
C PRO A 108 1.82 14.61 -8.13
N ILE A 109 1.30 14.08 -7.01
CA ILE A 109 1.58 14.61 -5.67
C ILE A 109 3.03 14.38 -5.22
N HIS A 110 3.72 13.40 -5.82
CA HIS A 110 5.10 13.10 -5.45
C HIS A 110 6.07 14.11 -6.03
N ARG A 111 6.66 14.95 -5.18
CA ARG A 111 7.74 15.86 -5.55
C ARG A 111 9.03 15.06 -5.78
N LYS A 112 9.17 14.49 -6.97
CA LYS A 112 10.22 13.50 -7.31
C LYS A 112 11.64 13.94 -6.97
N ASN A 113 11.97 15.21 -7.18
CA ASN A 113 13.31 15.71 -6.91
C ASN A 113 13.58 15.73 -5.40
N ALA A 114 12.63 16.25 -4.60
CA ALA A 114 12.74 16.25 -3.15
C ALA A 114 12.82 14.82 -2.59
N ILE A 115 11.99 13.89 -3.09
CA ILE A 115 12.03 12.48 -2.68
C ILE A 115 13.36 11.84 -3.05
N LYS A 116 13.90 12.09 -4.24
CA LYS A 116 15.21 11.55 -4.66
C LYS A 116 16.35 12.02 -3.76
N GLU A 117 16.38 13.29 -3.42
CA GLU A 117 17.37 13.86 -2.51
C GLU A 117 17.24 13.26 -1.12
N LEU A 118 16.04 13.26 -0.54
CA LEU A 118 15.76 12.69 0.76
C LEU A 118 16.21 11.21 0.88
N VAL A 119 15.83 10.40 -0.12
CA VAL A 119 16.17 8.97 -0.15
C VAL A 119 17.66 8.74 -0.35
N LYS A 120 18.31 9.57 -1.18
CA LYS A 120 19.77 9.51 -1.42
C LYS A 120 20.56 9.88 -0.17
N GLU A 121 20.17 10.94 0.54
CA GLU A 121 20.80 11.36 1.80
C GLU A 121 20.73 10.27 2.86
N ALA A 122 19.64 9.50 2.90
CA ALA A 122 19.49 8.35 3.78
C ALA A 122 20.26 7.08 3.33
N GLY A 123 21.03 7.14 2.23
CA GLY A 123 21.80 6.01 1.72
C GLY A 123 21.01 4.98 0.90
N HIS A 124 19.82 5.35 0.43
CA HIS A 124 18.95 4.49 -0.34
C HIS A 124 18.78 4.98 -1.80
N LYS A 125 18.04 4.25 -2.61
CA LYS A 125 17.66 4.63 -3.98
C LYS A 125 16.15 4.63 -4.15
N VAL A 126 15.66 5.43 -5.09
CA VAL A 126 14.25 5.43 -5.48
C VAL A 126 14.08 5.23 -6.98
N VAL A 127 13.10 4.42 -7.36
CA VAL A 127 12.68 4.17 -8.73
C VAL A 127 11.19 4.44 -8.83
N PHE A 128 10.82 5.34 -9.72
CA PHE A 128 9.41 5.62 -10.01
C PHE A 128 8.91 4.70 -11.12
N LEU A 129 7.75 4.09 -10.89
CA LEU A 129 7.07 3.24 -11.86
C LEU A 129 6.65 4.04 -13.10
N PRO A 130 6.53 3.41 -14.27
CA PRO A 130 5.87 4.03 -15.41
C PRO A 130 4.45 4.47 -15.06
N LYS A 131 3.95 5.49 -15.73
CA LYS A 131 2.55 5.91 -15.54
C LYS A 131 1.60 4.76 -15.90
N TYR A 132 0.52 4.63 -15.14
CA TYR A 132 -0.53 3.62 -15.36
C TYR A 132 -0.03 2.17 -15.38
N SER A 133 0.86 1.82 -14.47
CA SER A 133 1.41 0.46 -14.35
C SER A 133 1.25 -0.11 -12.93
N PRO A 134 0.02 -0.26 -12.44
CA PRO A 134 -0.23 -0.80 -11.10
C PRO A 134 0.30 -2.23 -10.96
N ASP A 135 0.18 -3.06 -12.00
CA ASP A 135 0.66 -4.45 -12.01
C ASP A 135 2.15 -4.61 -11.68
N LEU A 136 2.91 -3.52 -11.68
CA LEU A 136 4.33 -3.49 -11.34
C LEU A 136 4.60 -3.16 -9.86
N ASN A 137 3.55 -2.85 -9.09
CA ASN A 137 3.64 -2.52 -7.68
C ASN A 137 3.15 -3.68 -6.82
N ASP A 138 4.06 -4.54 -6.40
CA ASP A 138 3.73 -5.76 -5.64
C ASP A 138 2.86 -5.51 -4.39
N ILE A 139 2.93 -4.34 -3.76
CA ILE A 139 2.15 -4.00 -2.56
C ILE A 139 0.64 -3.89 -2.83
N GLU A 140 0.22 -3.67 -4.07
CA GLU A 140 -1.20 -3.61 -4.42
C GLU A 140 -1.93 -4.93 -4.18
N HIS A 141 -1.23 -6.07 -4.31
CA HIS A 141 -1.77 -7.38 -3.98
C HIS A 141 -2.11 -7.49 -2.49
N ASP A 142 -1.25 -6.93 -1.62
CA ASP A 142 -1.48 -6.92 -0.17
C ASP A 142 -2.63 -6.01 0.19
N PHE A 143 -2.72 -4.82 -0.40
CA PHE A 143 -3.86 -3.92 -0.19
C PHE A 143 -5.18 -4.54 -0.64
N SER A 144 -5.16 -5.29 -1.75
CA SER A 144 -6.33 -6.04 -2.21
C SER A 144 -6.73 -7.14 -1.24
N ALA A 145 -5.76 -7.84 -0.65
CA ALA A 145 -6.01 -8.84 0.39
C ALA A 145 -6.58 -8.21 1.67
N LEU A 146 -6.01 -7.10 2.14
CA LEU A 146 -6.52 -6.35 3.30
C LEU A 146 -7.97 -5.86 3.08
N LYS A 147 -8.29 -5.34 1.89
CA LYS A 147 -9.66 -4.94 1.53
C LYS A 147 -10.63 -6.11 1.60
N ARG A 148 -10.20 -7.29 1.15
CA ARG A 148 -11.01 -8.52 1.23
C ARG A 148 -11.20 -8.95 2.68
N ILE A 149 -10.15 -8.95 3.50
CA ILE A 149 -10.25 -9.27 4.93
C ILE A 149 -11.22 -8.30 5.62
N ARG A 150 -11.09 -6.98 5.37
CA ARG A 150 -12.00 -5.97 5.94
C ARG A 150 -13.46 -6.19 5.56
N MET A 151 -13.73 -6.65 4.34
CA MET A 151 -15.10 -6.94 3.86
C MET A 151 -15.78 -8.03 4.70
N TYR A 152 -15.03 -9.01 5.18
CA TYR A 152 -15.56 -10.15 5.94
C TYR A 152 -15.26 -10.05 7.44
N ALA A 153 -14.58 -9.02 7.90
CA ALA A 153 -14.29 -8.82 9.31
C ALA A 153 -15.58 -8.47 10.09
N PRO A 154 -15.67 -8.80 11.37
CA PRO A 154 -16.74 -8.34 12.25
C PRO A 154 -16.88 -6.81 12.22
N ILE A 155 -18.12 -6.33 12.38
CA ILE A 155 -18.38 -4.89 12.45
C ILE A 155 -17.60 -4.28 13.62
N GLY A 156 -16.95 -3.15 13.37
CA GLY A 156 -16.12 -2.47 14.36
C GLY A 156 -14.66 -2.92 14.43
N THR A 157 -14.25 -3.93 13.63
CA THR A 157 -12.83 -4.29 13.51
C THR A 157 -12.05 -3.14 12.88
N SER A 158 -11.05 -2.64 13.59
CA SER A 158 -10.21 -1.54 13.10
C SER A 158 -9.27 -1.98 11.95
N LEU A 159 -8.88 -1.03 11.12
CA LEU A 159 -7.90 -1.30 10.05
C LEU A 159 -6.56 -1.76 10.63
N ASP A 160 -6.17 -1.24 11.78
CA ASP A 160 -4.93 -1.62 12.48
C ASP A 160 -4.94 -3.09 12.91
N GLU A 161 -6.06 -3.59 13.45
CA GLU A 161 -6.22 -5.01 13.79
C GLU A 161 -6.14 -5.90 12.55
N ILE A 162 -6.73 -5.48 11.44
CA ILE A 162 -6.67 -6.20 10.16
C ILE A 162 -5.23 -6.28 9.65
N ILE A 163 -4.49 -5.18 9.68
CA ILE A 163 -3.09 -5.12 9.27
C ILE A 163 -2.24 -6.06 10.13
N ARG A 164 -2.39 -6.02 11.45
CA ARG A 164 -1.67 -6.90 12.38
C ARG A 164 -1.96 -8.38 12.11
N SER A 165 -3.21 -8.74 11.94
CA SER A 165 -3.60 -10.12 11.64
C SER A 165 -3.02 -10.61 10.31
N TYR A 166 -2.96 -9.74 9.31
CA TYR A 166 -2.40 -10.05 8.00
C TYR A 166 -0.88 -10.30 8.06
N CYS A 167 -0.15 -9.52 8.84
CA CYS A 167 1.31 -9.65 8.96
C CYS A 167 1.74 -10.90 9.73
N VAL A 168 0.90 -11.43 10.64
CA VAL A 168 1.21 -12.62 11.45
C VAL A 168 0.84 -13.93 10.73
N ALA A 169 -0.05 -13.88 9.75
CA ALA A 169 -0.50 -15.05 8.99
C ALA A 169 0.48 -15.41 7.85
#